data_1dcefb1020c49ab43a1a47bbf75e2154
#
_entry.id   1dcefb1020c49ab43a1a47bbf75e2154
#
_cell.length_a   1.000
_cell.length_b   1.000
_cell.length_c   1.000
_cell.angle_alpha   90.00
_cell.angle_beta   90.00
_cell.angle_gamma   90.00
#
_symmetry.space_group_name_H-M   'P 1'
#
loop_
_entity.id
_entity.type
_entity.pdbx_description
1 polymer ?
#
loop_
_entity_poly.entity_id
_entity_poly.type
_entity_poly.pdbx_seq_one_letter_code
_entity_poly.pdbx_strand_id
1 'polypeptide(L)'
;MNKIYSLLGIGLLSAATLSSCKEDVFIEGGDELQRGESQTYVAVASIRGYENTDKESSTRANVQDDGSSFMWNADDKVTLWNGTNGYDFTTINYDESEPSGNVEFAGNGNFEEGATVWGIYPKKDVPTSGNVFTFTLGDATQSAQKAELQNTMHMLAKGTVNGTTVTNLKFEHLTALYQFKFTNRRPDAYKVTKVVVSADAAIFPKTLTVSGEEKTYGDKSNSLTLSMTSLEMAKNEVAYGYLSFFPMADMTKDTELTFTATIEKVGDSSSTETIEKKGKISELYNAESVVAGDEYKYVAGKRYGISFMLVADLGYEETEAGKYLVKKEDGLINLASEPTVMTNAATVITLDADLDMSTKEAWVPVTEFKGILDGNGKTISGLTIEATGNDAGLFITNNGIIKNL
;
A
#
# COMPACT_ATOMS: atom_id res chain seq x y z
N MET A 1 17.70 13.12 57.31
CA MET A 1 17.76 14.55 57.73
C MET A 1 17.54 15.43 56.53
N ASN A 2 16.59 16.35 56.71
CA ASN A 2 16.23 17.52 55.86
C ASN A 2 15.65 17.23 54.51
N LYS A 3 14.35 17.33 54.33
CA LYS A 3 13.35 18.42 54.33
C LYS A 3 13.84 19.60 53.46
N ILE A 4 13.00 19.98 52.43
CA ILE A 4 12.31 21.28 52.42
C ILE A 4 11.55 21.48 51.08
N TYR A 5 10.26 21.60 51.16
CA TYR A 5 9.23 22.58 50.72
C TYR A 5 9.19 23.05 49.24
N SER A 6 8.12 22.68 48.57
CA SER A 6 6.94 23.51 48.22
C SER A 6 7.19 24.99 47.91
N LEU A 7 6.83 25.41 46.67
CA LEU A 7 6.14 26.68 46.49
C LEU A 7 5.28 26.64 45.20
N LEU A 8 3.99 26.78 45.40
CA LEU A 8 3.02 27.18 44.36
C LEU A 8 3.42 28.55 43.83
N GLY A 9 3.43 28.68 42.49
CA GLY A 9 3.47 29.96 41.81
C GLY A 9 2.30 30.08 40.86
N ILE A 10 1.22 30.70 41.35
CA ILE A 10 0.11 31.17 40.51
C ILE A 10 0.63 32.36 39.69
N GLY A 11 0.83 32.17 38.40
CA GLY A 11 1.17 33.25 37.48
C GLY A 11 -0.11 33.78 36.79
N LEU A 12 -0.52 34.98 37.21
CA LEU A 12 -1.56 35.75 36.51
C LEU A 12 -1.14 36.03 35.07
N LEU A 13 -1.99 35.65 34.12
CA LEU A 13 -1.90 36.13 32.74
C LEU A 13 -2.32 37.61 32.69
N SER A 14 -1.36 38.50 32.55
CA SER A 14 -1.62 39.87 32.22
C SER A 14 -1.87 40.05 30.72
N ALA A 15 -3.10 40.39 30.37
CA ALA A 15 -3.44 40.83 29.02
C ALA A 15 -2.66 42.12 28.68
N ALA A 16 -1.69 41.98 27.78
CA ALA A 16 -1.04 43.16 27.20
C ALA A 16 -1.92 43.70 26.06
N THR A 17 -2.67 44.74 26.34
CA THR A 17 -3.32 45.57 25.31
C THR A 17 -2.25 46.37 24.59
N LEU A 18 -1.92 45.99 23.37
CA LEU A 18 -1.16 46.86 22.46
C LEU A 18 -2.12 47.92 21.88
N SER A 19 -2.05 49.09 22.44
CA SER A 19 -2.65 50.30 21.85
C SER A 19 -1.81 50.73 20.66
N SER A 20 -2.34 50.55 19.45
CA SER A 20 -1.79 51.10 18.22
C SER A 20 -2.38 52.49 17.97
N CYS A 21 -1.51 53.48 17.89
CA CYS A 21 -1.89 54.86 17.49
C CYS A 21 -2.49 54.85 16.08
N LYS A 22 -3.70 55.37 15.96
CA LYS A 22 -4.31 55.78 14.69
C LYS A 22 -3.76 57.13 14.28
N GLU A 23 -3.18 57.24 13.08
CA GLU A 23 -3.15 58.48 12.33
C GLU A 23 -4.35 58.42 11.35
N ASP A 24 -5.30 59.31 11.58
CA ASP A 24 -6.46 59.50 10.71
C ASP A 24 -6.01 60.22 9.44
N VAL A 25 -6.00 59.53 8.31
CA VAL A 25 -6.01 60.16 6.99
C VAL A 25 -7.43 60.07 6.43
N PHE A 26 -8.16 61.14 6.47
CA PHE A 26 -9.44 61.27 5.78
C PHE A 26 -9.21 61.27 4.27
N ILE A 27 -9.76 60.30 3.56
CA ILE A 27 -10.02 60.37 2.13
C ILE A 27 -11.52 60.17 1.94
N GLU A 28 -12.18 61.24 1.50
CA GLU A 28 -13.59 61.22 1.10
C GLU A 28 -13.79 60.48 -0.20
N GLY A 29 -14.77 59.57 -0.20
CA GLY A 29 -15.51 59.15 -1.39
C GLY A 29 -14.97 57.90 -2.12
N GLY A 30 -15.54 56.73 -1.83
CA GLY A 30 -15.44 55.54 -2.62
C GLY A 30 -16.05 54.35 -1.86
N ASP A 31 -16.98 53.66 -2.48
CA ASP A 31 -17.72 52.52 -1.97
C ASP A 31 -16.86 51.62 -1.07
N GLU A 32 -17.19 51.55 0.21
CA GLU A 32 -16.67 50.55 1.15
C GLU A 32 -17.18 49.17 0.74
N LEU A 33 -16.41 48.47 -0.08
CA LEU A 33 -16.42 47.01 -0.05
C LEU A 33 -15.92 46.61 1.34
N GLN A 34 -16.83 46.22 2.24
CA GLN A 34 -16.50 45.57 3.50
C GLN A 34 -15.66 44.33 3.18
N ARG A 35 -14.35 44.47 3.17
CA ARG A 35 -13.44 43.36 3.35
C ARG A 35 -13.64 42.91 4.79
N GLY A 36 -14.44 41.87 5.00
CA GLY A 36 -14.57 41.20 6.29
C GLY A 36 -13.18 40.94 6.85
N GLU A 37 -12.92 41.37 8.06
CA GLU A 37 -11.66 41.14 8.75
C GLU A 37 -11.44 39.61 8.86
N SER A 38 -10.29 39.13 8.44
CA SER A 38 -9.91 37.74 8.59
C SER A 38 -9.76 37.41 10.08
N GLN A 39 -10.54 36.46 10.57
CA GLN A 39 -10.57 36.05 11.97
C GLN A 39 -9.93 34.66 12.13
N THR A 40 -9.35 34.41 13.29
CA THR A 40 -8.85 33.07 13.62
C THR A 40 -9.98 32.14 14.03
N TYR A 41 -10.04 30.97 13.41
CA TYR A 41 -11.00 29.91 13.71
C TYR A 41 -10.29 28.66 14.18
N VAL A 42 -11.00 27.86 14.99
CA VAL A 42 -10.61 26.51 15.37
C VAL A 42 -11.62 25.53 14.77
N ALA A 43 -11.12 24.54 14.08
CA ALA A 43 -11.93 23.49 13.48
C ALA A 43 -11.71 22.17 14.22
N VAL A 44 -12.79 21.63 14.78
CA VAL A 44 -12.77 20.33 15.47
C VAL A 44 -13.10 19.24 14.45
N ALA A 45 -12.11 18.41 14.17
CA ALA A 45 -12.19 17.40 13.13
C ALA A 45 -12.04 15.98 13.70
N SER A 46 -12.69 15.04 13.04
CA SER A 46 -12.53 13.60 13.27
C SER A 46 -12.33 12.88 11.94
N ILE A 47 -11.64 11.75 11.98
CA ILE A 47 -11.40 10.90 10.83
C ILE A 47 -11.84 9.47 11.16
N ARG A 48 -12.44 8.80 10.16
CA ARG A 48 -12.59 7.34 10.17
C ARG A 48 -11.36 6.71 9.55
N GLY A 49 -10.81 5.70 10.22
CA GLY A 49 -9.79 4.84 9.62
C GLY A 49 -10.36 3.99 8.48
N TYR A 50 -9.47 3.36 7.72
CA TYR A 50 -9.88 2.33 6.77
C TYR A 50 -10.43 1.12 7.54
N GLU A 51 -11.63 0.67 7.14
CA GLU A 51 -12.17 -0.59 7.66
C GLU A 51 -11.33 -1.75 7.11
N ASN A 52 -10.82 -2.56 8.02
CA ASN A 52 -10.12 -3.79 7.65
C ASN A 52 -11.15 -4.81 7.15
N THR A 53 -10.90 -5.40 6.02
CA THR A 53 -11.68 -6.53 5.51
C THR A 53 -11.38 -7.83 6.26
N ASP A 54 -10.31 -7.85 7.06
CA ASP A 54 -9.89 -8.93 7.96
C ASP A 54 -10.25 -8.54 9.40
N LYS A 55 -11.36 -8.98 9.85
CA LYS A 55 -12.00 -9.08 11.19
C LYS A 55 -11.54 -8.29 12.42
N GLU A 56 -10.67 -7.29 12.39
CA GLU A 56 -10.44 -6.45 13.58
C GLU A 56 -10.35 -4.97 13.25
N SER A 57 -11.25 -4.19 13.84
CA SER A 57 -11.40 -2.76 13.60
C SER A 57 -10.63 -1.93 14.63
N SER A 58 -9.89 -0.94 14.16
CA SER A 58 -9.67 0.31 14.89
C SER A 58 -9.32 1.46 13.96
N THR A 59 -9.78 2.64 14.34
CA THR A 59 -9.77 3.87 13.53
C THR A 59 -8.55 4.72 13.82
N ARG A 60 -7.84 5.26 12.80
CA ARG A 60 -6.84 6.36 12.98
C ARG A 60 -6.08 6.78 11.69
N ALA A 61 -5.59 8.05 11.58
CA ALA A 61 -5.11 8.72 10.38
C ALA A 61 -3.69 8.40 9.90
N ASN A 62 -2.78 7.96 10.72
CA ASN A 62 -1.53 7.33 10.26
C ASN A 62 -1.76 5.84 10.07
N VAL A 63 -1.25 5.28 8.97
CA VAL A 63 -1.20 3.83 8.83
C VAL A 63 -0.25 3.31 9.90
N GLN A 64 -0.81 2.78 10.98
CA GLN A 64 -0.05 2.11 12.02
C GLN A 64 0.55 0.80 11.48
N ASP A 65 1.37 0.13 12.27
CA ASP A 65 2.02 -1.12 11.87
C ASP A 65 1.02 -2.25 11.56
N ASP A 66 -0.22 -2.12 12.03
CA ASP A 66 -1.34 -3.00 11.67
C ASP A 66 -1.93 -2.71 10.27
N GLY A 67 -1.53 -1.59 9.64
CA GLY A 67 -1.97 -1.17 8.30
C GLY A 67 -3.44 -0.73 8.20
N SER A 68 -4.17 -0.59 9.31
CA SER A 68 -5.59 -0.26 9.31
C SER A 68 -5.93 1.05 10.02
N SER A 69 -5.04 1.50 10.89
CA SER A 69 -5.27 2.69 11.70
C SER A 69 -4.67 3.93 11.06
N PHE A 70 -5.45 5.00 10.97
CA PHE A 70 -5.01 6.31 10.50
C PHE A 70 -5.12 7.33 11.63
N MET A 71 -4.10 8.14 11.80
CA MET A 71 -4.06 9.24 12.77
C MET A 71 -3.63 10.53 12.08
N TRP A 72 -4.08 11.65 12.61
CA TRP A 72 -3.54 12.94 12.25
C TRP A 72 -2.06 13.06 12.69
N ASN A 73 -1.32 13.91 11.99
CA ASN A 73 0.05 14.27 12.34
C ASN A 73 0.12 15.72 12.81
N ALA A 74 1.23 16.08 13.46
CA ALA A 74 1.47 17.43 13.99
C ALA A 74 1.39 18.55 12.93
N ASP A 75 1.75 18.24 11.68
CA ASP A 75 1.81 19.22 10.59
C ASP A 75 0.75 19.00 9.51
N ASP A 76 -0.28 18.18 9.80
CA ASP A 76 -1.35 17.97 8.82
C ASP A 76 -2.08 19.27 8.52
N LYS A 77 -2.39 19.45 7.23
CA LYS A 77 -3.06 20.62 6.72
C LYS A 77 -4.34 20.26 5.97
N VAL A 78 -5.38 21.00 6.25
CA VAL A 78 -6.64 20.92 5.54
C VAL A 78 -6.98 22.26 4.91
N THR A 79 -7.77 22.25 3.85
CA THR A 79 -8.39 23.44 3.32
C THR A 79 -9.84 23.49 3.81
N LEU A 80 -10.26 24.59 4.42
CA LEU A 80 -11.67 24.87 4.70
C LEU A 80 -12.22 25.79 3.61
N TRP A 81 -13.25 25.32 2.91
CA TRP A 81 -13.91 26.00 1.80
C TRP A 81 -15.29 26.54 2.21
N ASN A 82 -15.54 27.83 2.04
CA ASN A 82 -16.79 28.49 2.41
C ASN A 82 -17.80 28.66 1.24
N GLY A 83 -17.53 28.04 0.10
CA GLY A 83 -18.33 28.21 -1.13
C GLY A 83 -17.75 29.23 -2.12
N THR A 84 -16.80 30.07 -1.66
CA THR A 84 -16.16 31.11 -2.48
C THR A 84 -14.64 31.12 -2.32
N ASN A 85 -14.15 30.93 -1.09
CA ASN A 85 -12.73 30.99 -0.76
C ASN A 85 -12.29 29.74 0.03
N GLY A 86 -11.07 29.31 -0.21
CA GLY A 86 -10.39 28.28 0.56
C GLY A 86 -9.42 28.91 1.55
N TYR A 87 -9.38 28.37 2.75
CA TYR A 87 -8.53 28.81 3.85
C TYR A 87 -7.72 27.66 4.39
N ASP A 88 -6.44 27.91 4.66
CA ASP A 88 -5.52 26.91 5.19
C ASP A 88 -5.63 26.78 6.70
N PHE A 89 -5.80 25.56 7.16
CA PHE A 89 -5.85 25.19 8.56
C PHE A 89 -4.79 24.12 8.84
N THR A 90 -4.08 24.28 9.95
CA THR A 90 -3.02 23.35 10.39
C THR A 90 -3.36 22.79 11.75
N THR A 91 -2.99 21.54 12.00
CA THR A 91 -3.17 20.89 13.30
C THR A 91 -2.57 21.70 14.44
N ILE A 92 -3.31 21.77 15.53
CA ILE A 92 -2.87 22.37 16.80
C ILE A 92 -3.14 21.39 17.94
N ASN A 93 -2.46 21.59 19.07
CA ASN A 93 -2.64 20.78 20.28
C ASN A 93 -2.48 19.27 20.03
N TYR A 94 -1.62 18.90 19.07
CA TYR A 94 -1.36 17.50 18.74
C TYR A 94 -0.37 16.91 19.74
N ASP A 95 -0.73 15.77 20.34
CA ASP A 95 0.13 15.00 21.24
C ASP A 95 0.61 13.73 20.54
N GLU A 96 1.88 13.66 20.22
CA GLU A 96 2.51 12.49 19.57
C GLU A 96 2.48 11.25 20.48
N SER A 97 2.37 11.41 21.78
CA SER A 97 2.29 10.30 22.73
C SER A 97 0.90 9.69 22.85
N GLU A 98 -0.13 10.45 22.49
CA GLU A 98 -1.53 10.01 22.46
C GLU A 98 -2.17 10.31 21.09
N PRO A 99 -1.74 9.64 20.03
CA PRO A 99 -2.28 9.88 18.69
C PRO A 99 -3.79 9.66 18.67
N SER A 100 -4.53 10.61 18.10
CA SER A 100 -5.99 10.63 18.11
C SER A 100 -6.56 10.73 16.69
N GLY A 101 -7.71 10.09 16.48
CA GLY A 101 -8.57 10.33 15.32
C GLY A 101 -9.34 11.67 15.41
N ASN A 102 -9.32 12.33 16.58
CA ASN A 102 -9.87 13.66 16.80
C ASN A 102 -8.75 14.65 16.99
N VAL A 103 -8.83 15.78 16.30
CA VAL A 103 -7.80 16.82 16.35
C VAL A 103 -8.45 18.19 16.15
N GLU A 104 -7.75 19.22 16.59
CA GLU A 104 -8.09 20.60 16.30
C GLU A 104 -7.15 21.14 15.22
N PHE A 105 -7.73 21.90 14.29
CA PHE A 105 -7.01 22.69 13.31
C PHE A 105 -7.25 24.16 13.57
N ALA A 106 -6.24 25.00 13.42
CA ALA A 106 -6.39 26.44 13.48
C ALA A 106 -5.97 27.10 12.16
N GLY A 107 -6.66 28.17 11.81
CA GLY A 107 -6.39 28.95 10.63
C GLY A 107 -7.18 30.25 10.61
N ASN A 108 -6.78 31.14 9.72
CA ASN A 108 -7.49 32.39 9.52
C ASN A 108 -8.46 32.26 8.35
N GLY A 109 -9.68 32.76 8.52
CA GLY A 109 -10.72 32.68 7.51
C GLY A 109 -11.76 33.77 7.65
N ASN A 110 -12.73 33.75 6.74
CA ASN A 110 -13.92 34.58 6.80
C ASN A 110 -15.12 33.64 6.53
N PHE A 111 -15.85 33.34 7.59
CA PHE A 111 -17.00 32.42 7.55
C PHE A 111 -18.22 33.13 8.19
N GLU A 112 -19.38 32.91 7.60
CA GLU A 112 -20.65 33.38 8.16
C GLU A 112 -21.14 32.42 9.25
N GLU A 113 -21.76 32.95 10.29
CA GLU A 113 -22.39 32.20 11.36
C GLU A 113 -23.44 31.21 10.81
N GLY A 114 -23.39 29.98 11.23
CA GLY A 114 -24.30 28.92 10.78
C GLY A 114 -24.02 28.39 9.36
N ALA A 115 -23.04 28.94 8.66
CA ALA A 115 -22.71 28.49 7.32
C ALA A 115 -22.12 27.09 7.29
N THR A 116 -22.38 26.36 6.21
CA THR A 116 -21.73 25.09 5.91
C THR A 116 -20.37 25.35 5.29
N VAL A 117 -19.34 24.72 5.83
CA VAL A 117 -17.99 24.67 5.26
C VAL A 117 -17.59 23.26 4.88
N TRP A 118 -16.74 23.15 3.86
CA TRP A 118 -16.18 21.89 3.43
C TRP A 118 -14.73 21.80 3.89
N GLY A 119 -14.37 20.69 4.52
CA GLY A 119 -13.00 20.32 4.85
C GLY A 119 -12.42 19.40 3.78
N ILE A 120 -11.25 19.72 3.25
CA ILE A 120 -10.58 18.98 2.18
C ILE A 120 -9.21 18.56 2.67
N TYR A 121 -8.93 17.26 2.63
CA TYR A 121 -7.62 16.69 2.97
C TYR A 121 -7.10 15.78 1.83
N PRO A 122 -5.79 15.76 1.57
CA PRO A 122 -4.82 16.76 2.05
C PRO A 122 -5.16 18.16 1.54
N LYS A 123 -4.53 19.18 2.17
CA LYS A 123 -4.68 20.56 1.71
C LYS A 123 -4.52 20.64 0.20
N LYS A 124 -5.43 21.30 -0.47
CA LYS A 124 -5.50 21.39 -1.92
C LYS A 124 -6.02 22.74 -2.37
N ASP A 125 -5.60 23.17 -3.55
CA ASP A 125 -6.25 24.27 -4.27
C ASP A 125 -7.71 23.88 -4.57
N VAL A 126 -8.60 24.78 -4.24
CA VAL A 126 -10.04 24.58 -4.36
C VAL A 126 -10.58 25.23 -5.62
N PRO A 127 -11.76 24.82 -6.11
CA PRO A 127 -12.39 25.46 -7.26
C PRO A 127 -12.61 26.95 -7.02
N THR A 128 -12.64 27.73 -8.09
CA THR A 128 -12.85 29.18 -8.03
C THR A 128 -14.29 29.56 -7.73
N SER A 129 -15.23 28.63 -7.80
CA SER A 129 -16.64 28.86 -7.48
C SER A 129 -17.41 27.57 -7.25
N GLY A 130 -18.45 27.63 -6.40
CA GLY A 130 -19.33 26.51 -6.09
C GLY A 130 -18.70 25.45 -5.19
N ASN A 131 -19.43 24.33 -5.00
CA ASN A 131 -19.03 23.22 -4.14
C ASN A 131 -18.79 21.96 -4.99
N VAL A 132 -18.03 22.10 -6.06
CA VAL A 132 -17.62 20.99 -6.94
C VAL A 132 -16.12 20.77 -6.78
N PHE A 133 -15.73 19.62 -6.29
CA PHE A 133 -14.34 19.28 -5.97
C PHE A 133 -13.86 18.16 -6.88
N THR A 134 -12.78 18.36 -7.61
CA THR A 134 -12.15 17.33 -8.43
C THR A 134 -10.85 16.87 -7.78
N PHE A 135 -10.75 15.58 -7.53
CA PHE A 135 -9.58 14.90 -7.00
C PHE A 135 -8.94 14.07 -8.11
N THR A 136 -7.62 14.02 -8.13
CA THR A 136 -6.87 13.29 -9.15
C THR A 136 -5.83 12.41 -8.47
N LEU A 137 -5.77 11.14 -8.87
CA LEU A 137 -4.71 10.21 -8.54
C LEU A 137 -3.99 9.84 -9.83
N GLY A 138 -2.68 10.04 -9.87
CA GLY A 138 -1.80 9.52 -10.92
C GLY A 138 -1.17 8.19 -10.49
N ASP A 139 -0.14 7.80 -11.18
CA ASP A 139 0.74 6.74 -10.72
C ASP A 139 1.39 7.19 -9.40
N ALA A 140 1.29 6.34 -8.38
CA ALA A 140 1.79 6.66 -7.06
C ALA A 140 3.27 6.30 -6.95
N THR A 141 4.04 7.17 -6.31
CA THR A 141 5.40 6.86 -5.87
C THR A 141 5.41 6.81 -4.36
N GLN A 142 5.91 5.73 -3.81
CA GLN A 142 6.04 5.54 -2.36
C GLN A 142 7.50 5.22 -2.03
N SER A 143 8.09 5.96 -1.08
CA SER A 143 9.26 5.49 -0.35
C SER A 143 8.80 4.40 0.64
N ALA A 144 9.73 3.67 1.25
CA ALA A 144 9.39 2.69 2.29
C ALA A 144 8.70 3.31 3.52
N GLN A 145 8.51 4.64 3.53
CA GLN A 145 7.92 5.38 4.64
C GLN A 145 6.44 5.69 4.35
N LYS A 146 5.61 5.38 5.32
CA LYS A 146 4.16 5.62 5.31
C LYS A 146 3.77 7.09 5.13
N ALA A 147 4.69 8.01 5.39
CA ALA A 147 4.48 9.46 5.33
C ALA A 147 3.99 9.99 3.97
N GLU A 148 4.23 9.27 2.88
CA GLU A 148 3.81 9.73 1.55
C GLU A 148 2.35 9.40 1.23
N LEU A 149 1.72 8.49 1.97
CA LEU A 149 0.29 8.16 1.79
C LEU A 149 -0.61 9.39 2.02
N GLN A 150 -0.22 10.28 2.93
CA GLN A 150 -0.98 11.51 3.18
C GLN A 150 -1.26 12.32 1.91
N ASN A 151 -0.40 12.27 0.91
CA ASN A 151 -0.56 13.03 -0.34
C ASN A 151 -1.61 12.44 -1.29
N THR A 152 -1.97 11.17 -1.11
CA THR A 152 -2.89 10.42 -1.98
C THR A 152 -4.17 9.97 -1.30
N MET A 153 -4.25 10.08 0.03
CA MET A 153 -5.46 9.76 0.79
C MET A 153 -6.43 10.94 0.80
N HIS A 154 -7.19 11.07 -0.27
CA HIS A 154 -8.19 12.13 -0.35
C HIS A 154 -9.36 11.87 0.60
N MET A 155 -9.71 12.92 1.35
CA MET A 155 -10.86 12.92 2.26
C MET A 155 -11.64 14.23 2.13
N LEU A 156 -12.92 14.17 2.44
CA LEU A 156 -13.84 15.29 2.42
C LEU A 156 -14.70 15.29 3.68
N ALA A 157 -14.96 16.48 4.23
CA ALA A 157 -15.84 16.65 5.38
C ALA A 157 -16.80 17.82 5.13
N LYS A 158 -17.92 17.82 5.83
CA LYS A 158 -18.80 18.98 5.98
C LYS A 158 -18.85 19.38 7.45
N GLY A 159 -18.72 20.69 7.72
CA GLY A 159 -18.83 21.23 9.06
C GLY A 159 -19.76 22.43 9.08
N THR A 160 -20.03 22.94 10.28
CA THR A 160 -20.88 24.12 10.51
C THR A 160 -20.12 25.14 11.34
N VAL A 161 -20.19 26.38 10.96
CA VAL A 161 -19.60 27.51 11.69
C VAL A 161 -20.48 27.83 12.92
N ASN A 162 -19.83 27.96 14.06
CA ASN A 162 -20.46 28.39 15.32
C ASN A 162 -19.48 29.35 16.04
N GLY A 163 -19.74 30.64 15.96
CA GLY A 163 -18.79 31.64 16.40
C GLY A 163 -17.44 31.54 15.67
N THR A 164 -16.39 31.35 16.44
CA THR A 164 -15.03 31.14 15.93
C THR A 164 -14.65 29.68 15.81
N THR A 165 -15.61 28.77 15.91
CA THR A 165 -15.37 27.33 15.85
C THR A 165 -16.11 26.73 14.65
N VAL A 166 -15.42 25.85 13.92
CA VAL A 166 -16.03 24.97 12.93
C VAL A 166 -16.19 23.58 13.56
N THR A 167 -17.43 23.12 13.65
CA THR A 167 -17.80 21.87 14.32
C THR A 167 -18.24 20.80 13.32
N ASN A 168 -18.30 19.56 13.76
CA ASN A 168 -18.80 18.40 12.99
C ASN A 168 -18.00 18.04 11.73
N LEU A 169 -16.76 18.46 11.60
CA LEU A 169 -15.89 18.05 10.48
C LEU A 169 -15.53 16.56 10.63
N LYS A 170 -16.36 15.71 10.08
CA LYS A 170 -16.13 14.27 10.00
C LYS A 170 -15.58 13.96 8.62
N PHE A 171 -14.27 13.72 8.55
CA PHE A 171 -13.60 13.36 7.31
C PHE A 171 -13.92 11.94 6.89
N GLU A 172 -14.44 11.80 5.69
CA GLU A 172 -14.70 10.53 5.03
C GLU A 172 -13.71 10.31 3.90
N HIS A 173 -13.16 9.10 3.83
CA HIS A 173 -12.27 8.73 2.74
C HIS A 173 -12.99 8.75 1.40
N LEU A 174 -12.34 9.31 0.39
CA LEU A 174 -12.74 9.23 -1.00
C LEU A 174 -11.99 8.11 -1.74
N THR A 175 -10.93 7.57 -1.13
CA THR A 175 -10.08 6.51 -1.67
C THR A 175 -10.25 5.22 -0.89
N ALA A 176 -9.97 4.11 -1.56
CA ALA A 176 -9.66 2.81 -0.96
C ALA A 176 -8.14 2.63 -0.91
N LEU A 177 -7.66 1.62 -0.20
CA LEU A 177 -6.24 1.36 -0.01
C LEU A 177 -5.90 -0.09 -0.34
N TYR A 178 -4.94 -0.32 -1.23
CA TYR A 178 -4.23 -1.60 -1.30
C TYR A 178 -3.11 -1.62 -0.27
N GLN A 179 -3.00 -2.74 0.44
CA GLN A 179 -1.85 -3.08 1.25
C GLN A 179 -1.17 -4.29 0.62
N PHE A 180 0.04 -4.11 0.12
CA PHE A 180 0.88 -5.19 -0.38
C PHE A 180 1.79 -5.67 0.73
N LYS A 181 1.66 -6.94 1.09
CA LYS A 181 2.55 -7.59 2.06
C LYS A 181 3.56 -8.44 1.29
N PHE A 182 4.82 -8.17 1.45
CA PHE A 182 5.92 -8.94 0.88
C PHE A 182 6.61 -9.72 1.98
N THR A 183 6.88 -10.99 1.74
CA THR A 183 7.66 -11.84 2.65
C THR A 183 8.82 -12.43 1.87
N ASN A 184 10.05 -12.10 2.25
CA ASN A 184 11.23 -12.68 1.61
C ASN A 184 11.60 -14.01 2.24
N ARG A 185 11.44 -15.11 1.48
CA ARG A 185 11.88 -16.47 1.87
C ARG A 185 13.15 -16.89 1.14
N ARG A 186 13.70 -16.04 0.28
CA ARG A 186 14.96 -16.28 -0.42
C ARG A 186 16.16 -16.11 0.53
N PRO A 187 17.31 -16.73 0.22
CA PRO A 187 18.51 -16.61 1.08
C PRO A 187 19.10 -15.21 1.09
N ASP A 188 19.00 -14.48 -0.02
CA ASP A 188 19.54 -13.14 -0.20
C ASP A 188 18.52 -12.06 0.16
N ALA A 189 19.02 -10.82 0.35
CA ALA A 189 18.16 -9.64 0.47
C ALA A 189 17.62 -9.21 -0.90
N TYR A 190 16.35 -8.87 -0.95
CA TYR A 190 15.64 -8.36 -2.13
C TYR A 190 14.95 -7.04 -1.82
N LYS A 191 14.78 -6.23 -2.84
CA LYS A 191 13.95 -5.02 -2.78
C LYS A 191 12.81 -5.10 -3.79
N VAL A 192 11.67 -4.53 -3.42
CA VAL A 192 10.54 -4.32 -4.34
C VAL A 192 10.67 -2.92 -4.93
N THR A 193 10.66 -2.82 -6.25
CA THR A 193 10.83 -1.54 -6.95
C THR A 193 9.52 -1.02 -7.53
N LYS A 194 8.58 -1.92 -7.83
CA LYS A 194 7.31 -1.54 -8.45
C LYS A 194 6.23 -2.60 -8.18
N VAL A 195 4.99 -2.14 -8.04
CA VAL A 195 3.80 -2.99 -8.17
C VAL A 195 2.87 -2.40 -9.22
N VAL A 196 2.37 -3.24 -10.09
CA VAL A 196 1.32 -2.89 -11.05
C VAL A 196 0.08 -3.72 -10.73
N VAL A 197 -1.06 -3.05 -10.60
CA VAL A 197 -2.37 -3.70 -10.54
C VAL A 197 -3.03 -3.45 -11.88
N SER A 198 -3.46 -4.49 -12.57
CA SER A 198 -4.05 -4.37 -13.91
C SER A 198 -5.30 -5.24 -14.07
N ALA A 199 -6.12 -4.85 -15.04
CA ALA A 199 -7.29 -5.59 -15.52
C ALA A 199 -7.36 -5.48 -17.04
N ASP A 200 -8.14 -6.37 -17.67
CA ASP A 200 -8.35 -6.33 -19.12
C ASP A 200 -9.10 -5.07 -19.56
N ALA A 201 -10.01 -4.58 -18.72
CA ALA A 201 -10.80 -3.38 -18.99
C ALA A 201 -10.27 -2.16 -18.22
N ALA A 202 -10.57 -0.95 -18.71
CA ALA A 202 -10.26 0.30 -18.03
C ALA A 202 -11.26 0.53 -16.87
N ILE A 203 -10.95 0.00 -15.70
CA ILE A 203 -11.80 0.05 -14.50
C ILE A 203 -11.25 0.94 -13.38
N PHE A 204 -10.01 1.44 -13.51
CA PHE A 204 -9.34 2.23 -12.48
C PHE A 204 -9.51 3.73 -12.73
N PRO A 205 -10.41 4.43 -12.00
CA PRO A 205 -10.57 5.87 -12.16
C PRO A 205 -9.31 6.61 -11.71
N LYS A 206 -8.89 7.60 -12.49
CA LYS A 206 -7.81 8.53 -12.11
C LYS A 206 -8.36 9.85 -11.57
N THR A 207 -9.62 10.14 -11.82
CA THR A 207 -10.30 11.35 -11.32
C THR A 207 -11.59 11.01 -10.60
N LEU A 208 -11.90 11.81 -9.59
CA LEU A 208 -13.17 11.81 -8.87
C LEU A 208 -13.66 13.25 -8.72
N THR A 209 -14.84 13.54 -9.26
CA THR A 209 -15.54 14.81 -9.03
C THR A 209 -16.67 14.59 -8.03
N VAL A 210 -16.69 15.42 -6.99
CA VAL A 210 -17.74 15.43 -5.96
C VAL A 210 -18.53 16.73 -6.09
N SER A 211 -19.84 16.62 -6.30
CA SER A 211 -20.79 17.73 -6.37
C SER A 211 -21.95 17.49 -5.42
N GLY A 212 -21.95 18.14 -4.27
CA GLY A 212 -22.88 17.82 -3.21
C GLY A 212 -22.65 16.40 -2.65
N GLU A 213 -23.58 15.49 -2.91
CA GLU A 213 -23.47 14.05 -2.55
C GLU A 213 -23.13 13.17 -3.75
N GLU A 214 -23.20 13.72 -4.94
CA GLU A 214 -22.91 13.01 -6.18
C GLU A 214 -21.41 12.83 -6.37
N LYS A 215 -21.01 11.63 -6.77
CA LYS A 215 -19.63 11.25 -7.07
C LYS A 215 -19.53 10.73 -8.48
N THR A 216 -18.75 11.42 -9.32
CA THR A 216 -18.51 11.03 -10.72
C THR A 216 -17.05 10.64 -10.89
N TYR A 217 -16.84 9.41 -11.35
CA TYR A 217 -15.51 8.86 -11.63
C TYR A 217 -15.17 9.01 -13.13
N GLY A 218 -13.97 9.51 -13.42
CA GLY A 218 -13.51 9.77 -14.78
C GLY A 218 -12.06 9.31 -15.03
N ASP A 219 -11.63 9.47 -16.28
CA ASP A 219 -10.28 9.15 -16.76
C ASP A 219 -9.83 7.75 -16.32
N LYS A 220 -10.60 6.74 -16.68
CA LYS A 220 -10.35 5.36 -16.31
C LYS A 220 -9.14 4.79 -17.05
N SER A 221 -8.36 3.99 -16.37
CA SER A 221 -7.21 3.24 -16.87
C SER A 221 -7.42 1.75 -16.66
N ASN A 222 -6.69 0.91 -17.38
CA ASN A 222 -6.65 -0.53 -17.16
C ASN A 222 -5.58 -0.94 -16.12
N SER A 223 -4.83 0.01 -15.57
CA SER A 223 -3.80 -0.28 -14.56
C SER A 223 -3.59 0.87 -13.60
N LEU A 224 -3.07 0.52 -12.42
CA LEU A 224 -2.49 1.40 -11.41
C LEU A 224 -1.05 0.98 -11.17
N THR A 225 -0.14 1.93 -10.99
CA THR A 225 1.26 1.66 -10.71
C THR A 225 1.68 2.28 -9.38
N LEU A 226 2.34 1.50 -8.54
CA LEU A 226 3.04 1.93 -7.35
C LEU A 226 4.55 1.76 -7.61
N SER A 227 5.28 2.86 -7.69
CA SER A 227 6.75 2.85 -7.75
C SER A 227 7.30 2.95 -6.33
N MET A 228 8.22 2.09 -5.97
CA MET A 228 8.80 2.02 -4.63
C MET A 228 10.27 2.40 -4.67
N THR A 229 10.67 3.24 -3.69
CA THR A 229 12.07 3.61 -3.48
C THR A 229 12.59 2.97 -2.23
N SER A 230 13.25 1.95 -2.07
CA SER A 230 13.86 1.44 -0.81
C SER A 230 12.99 0.49 0.02
N LEU A 231 12.18 -0.36 -0.58
CA LEU A 231 11.52 -1.42 0.18
C LEU A 231 12.41 -2.68 0.16
N GLU A 232 13.46 -2.68 0.97
CA GLU A 232 14.41 -3.80 1.09
C GLU A 232 13.97 -4.78 2.17
N MET A 233 14.25 -6.06 1.96
CA MET A 233 13.92 -7.14 2.88
C MET A 233 15.07 -8.14 2.93
N ALA A 234 15.64 -8.35 4.09
CA ALA A 234 16.52 -9.49 4.34
C ALA A 234 15.72 -10.81 4.35
N LYS A 235 16.42 -11.93 4.43
CA LYS A 235 15.78 -13.25 4.55
C LYS A 235 14.82 -13.30 5.75
N ASN A 236 13.61 -13.79 5.51
CA ASN A 236 12.50 -13.90 6.47
C ASN A 236 11.89 -12.56 6.92
N GLU A 237 12.32 -11.44 6.39
CA GLU A 237 11.67 -10.17 6.67
C GLU A 237 10.37 -9.99 5.90
N VAL A 238 9.53 -9.15 6.47
CA VAL A 238 8.25 -8.73 5.92
C VAL A 238 8.28 -7.23 5.71
N ALA A 239 7.82 -6.79 4.55
CA ALA A 239 7.67 -5.38 4.24
C ALA A 239 6.29 -5.10 3.65
N TYR A 240 5.86 -3.84 3.73
CA TYR A 240 4.54 -3.42 3.27
C TYR A 240 4.66 -2.24 2.30
N GLY A 241 3.88 -2.30 1.23
CA GLY A 241 3.64 -1.20 0.31
C GLY A 241 2.17 -0.81 0.31
N TYR A 242 1.87 0.46 0.03
CA TYR A 242 0.50 0.96 0.07
C TYR A 242 0.20 1.78 -1.17
N LEU A 243 -0.98 1.58 -1.74
CA LEU A 243 -1.45 2.30 -2.91
C LEU A 243 -2.90 2.77 -2.69
N SER A 244 -3.09 4.07 -2.63
CA SER A 244 -4.42 4.67 -2.62
C SER A 244 -5.02 4.65 -4.03
N PHE A 245 -6.30 4.36 -4.13
CA PHE A 245 -7.02 4.36 -5.40
C PHE A 245 -8.48 4.78 -5.19
N PHE A 246 -9.10 5.34 -6.23
CA PHE A 246 -10.54 5.58 -6.19
C PHE A 246 -11.31 4.28 -6.34
N PRO A 247 -12.43 4.11 -5.61
CA PRO A 247 -13.28 2.95 -5.77
C PRO A 247 -13.62 2.69 -7.23
N MET A 248 -13.48 1.45 -7.65
CA MET A 248 -13.79 1.03 -9.01
C MET A 248 -15.27 0.69 -9.12
N ALA A 249 -15.90 1.24 -10.13
CA ALA A 249 -17.21 0.81 -10.60
C ALA A 249 -17.04 -0.13 -11.82
N ASP A 250 -18.10 -0.72 -12.28
CA ASP A 250 -18.13 -1.57 -13.48
C ASP A 250 -17.38 -2.90 -13.33
N MET A 251 -17.28 -3.41 -12.11
CA MET A 251 -16.74 -4.74 -11.84
C MET A 251 -17.87 -5.77 -11.69
N THR A 252 -17.55 -7.00 -12.08
CA THR A 252 -18.36 -8.18 -11.81
C THR A 252 -17.60 -9.13 -10.90
N LYS A 253 -18.27 -10.14 -10.35
CA LYS A 253 -17.59 -11.21 -9.59
C LYS A 253 -16.46 -11.89 -10.36
N ASP A 254 -16.55 -11.91 -11.69
CA ASP A 254 -15.62 -12.56 -12.61
C ASP A 254 -14.55 -11.59 -13.15
N THR A 255 -14.56 -10.31 -12.75
CA THR A 255 -13.51 -9.37 -13.10
C THR A 255 -12.17 -9.88 -12.56
N GLU A 256 -11.25 -10.11 -13.47
CA GLU A 256 -9.93 -10.64 -13.16
C GLU A 256 -8.94 -9.50 -12.97
N LEU A 257 -8.18 -9.57 -11.88
CA LEU A 257 -7.12 -8.64 -11.53
C LEU A 257 -5.78 -9.36 -11.55
N THR A 258 -4.77 -8.68 -12.09
CA THR A 258 -3.40 -9.12 -12.08
C THR A 258 -2.57 -8.15 -11.25
N PHE A 259 -1.84 -8.67 -10.28
CA PHE A 259 -0.92 -7.93 -9.42
C PHE A 259 0.49 -8.38 -9.75
N THR A 260 1.30 -7.50 -10.31
CA THR A 260 2.68 -7.80 -10.72
C THR A 260 3.65 -6.99 -9.87
N ALA A 261 4.44 -7.66 -9.05
CA ALA A 261 5.52 -7.04 -8.29
C ALA A 261 6.86 -7.22 -9.02
N THR A 262 7.60 -6.14 -9.21
CA THR A 262 8.97 -6.15 -9.72
C THR A 262 9.92 -6.14 -8.53
N ILE A 263 10.83 -7.11 -8.49
CA ILE A 263 11.82 -7.28 -7.43
C ILE A 263 13.23 -7.30 -8.02
N GLU A 264 14.20 -6.91 -7.21
CA GLU A 264 15.62 -6.94 -7.53
C GLU A 264 16.41 -7.48 -6.34
N LYS A 265 17.46 -8.25 -6.60
CA LYS A 265 18.41 -8.63 -5.54
C LYS A 265 19.20 -7.40 -5.11
N VAL A 266 19.34 -7.18 -3.80
CA VAL A 266 20.10 -6.05 -3.27
C VAL A 266 21.57 -6.18 -3.69
N GLY A 267 22.09 -5.11 -4.28
CA GLY A 267 23.44 -5.08 -4.81
C GLY A 267 23.62 -5.60 -6.25
N ASP A 268 22.56 -6.11 -6.87
CA ASP A 268 22.57 -6.60 -8.26
C ASP A 268 21.33 -6.13 -9.03
N SER A 269 21.45 -4.98 -9.68
CA SER A 269 20.36 -4.40 -10.48
C SER A 269 20.08 -5.17 -11.80
N SER A 270 20.94 -6.11 -12.18
CA SER A 270 20.70 -6.96 -13.34
C SER A 270 19.75 -8.14 -13.06
N SER A 271 19.50 -8.42 -11.79
CA SER A 271 18.64 -9.53 -11.31
C SER A 271 17.16 -9.17 -11.22
N THR A 272 16.67 -8.27 -12.10
CA THR A 272 15.25 -7.88 -12.08
C THR A 272 14.33 -9.04 -12.45
N GLU A 273 13.39 -9.33 -11.58
CA GLU A 273 12.38 -10.37 -11.75
C GLU A 273 10.98 -9.82 -11.48
N THR A 274 9.95 -10.54 -11.94
CA THR A 274 8.55 -10.24 -11.64
C THR A 274 7.89 -11.42 -10.92
N ILE A 275 7.07 -11.08 -9.93
CA ILE A 275 6.20 -12.04 -9.25
C ILE A 275 4.77 -11.62 -9.54
N GLU A 276 3.96 -12.55 -10.02
CA GLU A 276 2.57 -12.29 -10.38
C GLU A 276 1.62 -13.03 -9.45
N LYS A 277 0.52 -12.36 -9.11
CA LYS A 277 -0.67 -12.93 -8.49
C LYS A 277 -1.87 -12.52 -9.29
N LYS A 278 -2.67 -13.49 -9.71
CA LYS A 278 -3.84 -13.29 -10.54
C LYS A 278 -5.05 -13.97 -9.91
N GLY A 279 -6.21 -13.38 -10.07
CA GLY A 279 -7.45 -14.00 -9.61
C GLY A 279 -8.67 -13.12 -9.88
N LYS A 280 -9.83 -13.75 -9.84
CA LYS A 280 -11.11 -13.04 -9.90
C LYS A 280 -11.35 -12.31 -8.57
N ILE A 281 -12.04 -11.17 -8.62
CA ILE A 281 -12.33 -10.40 -7.41
C ILE A 281 -13.07 -11.23 -6.35
N SER A 282 -13.94 -12.15 -6.77
CA SER A 282 -14.65 -13.08 -5.89
C SER A 282 -13.76 -14.14 -5.23
N GLU A 283 -12.58 -14.39 -5.77
CA GLU A 283 -11.58 -15.33 -5.24
C GLU A 283 -10.55 -14.60 -4.35
N LEU A 284 -10.26 -13.35 -4.69
CA LEU A 284 -9.27 -12.53 -4.00
C LEU A 284 -9.79 -12.00 -2.66
N TYR A 285 -11.11 -11.72 -2.56
CA TYR A 285 -11.72 -11.07 -1.41
C TYR A 285 -13.06 -11.72 -1.02
N ASN A 286 -13.37 -11.65 0.27
CA ASN A 286 -14.67 -12.05 0.76
C ASN A 286 -15.79 -11.17 0.17
N ALA A 287 -16.95 -11.74 -0.13
CA ALA A 287 -18.09 -11.04 -0.71
C ALA A 287 -18.47 -9.77 0.09
N GLU A 288 -18.47 -9.86 1.44
CA GLU A 288 -18.77 -8.73 2.34
C GLU A 288 -17.84 -7.52 2.16
N SER A 289 -16.64 -7.76 1.62
CA SER A 289 -15.63 -6.72 1.41
C SER A 289 -15.78 -5.98 0.08
N VAL A 290 -16.33 -6.64 -0.94
CA VAL A 290 -16.37 -6.16 -2.33
C VAL A 290 -17.78 -6.13 -2.91
N VAL A 291 -18.81 -6.50 -2.16
CA VAL A 291 -20.21 -6.41 -2.59
C VAL A 291 -20.89 -5.27 -1.84
N ALA A 292 -21.47 -4.34 -2.57
CA ALA A 292 -22.34 -3.31 -2.04
C ALA A 292 -23.69 -3.40 -2.79
N GLY A 293 -24.69 -3.96 -2.11
CA GLY A 293 -25.91 -4.39 -2.78
C GLY A 293 -25.64 -5.57 -3.71
N ASP A 294 -26.07 -5.49 -4.97
CA ASP A 294 -25.86 -6.51 -6.00
C ASP A 294 -24.59 -6.25 -6.85
N GLU A 295 -23.82 -5.21 -6.55
CA GLU A 295 -22.65 -4.79 -7.32
C GLU A 295 -21.35 -5.21 -6.68
N TYR A 296 -20.42 -5.69 -7.49
CA TYR A 296 -19.02 -5.90 -7.07
C TYR A 296 -18.27 -4.59 -7.26
N LYS A 297 -17.75 -4.04 -6.15
CA LYS A 297 -16.95 -2.81 -6.18
C LYS A 297 -16.06 -2.70 -4.97
N TYR A 298 -14.94 -2.05 -5.14
CA TYR A 298 -14.16 -1.56 -4.01
C TYR A 298 -14.89 -0.39 -3.32
N VAL A 299 -14.71 -0.26 -2.04
CA VAL A 299 -15.42 0.74 -1.21
C VAL A 299 -14.39 1.71 -0.64
N ALA A 300 -14.65 3.01 -0.75
CA ALA A 300 -13.83 4.04 -0.09
C ALA A 300 -13.78 3.79 1.44
N GLY A 301 -12.63 4.06 2.03
CA GLY A 301 -12.41 3.79 3.44
C GLY A 301 -12.19 2.31 3.79
N LYS A 302 -12.03 1.42 2.81
CA LYS A 302 -11.65 0.02 3.04
C LYS A 302 -10.22 -0.25 2.57
N ARG A 303 -9.55 -1.18 3.27
CA ARG A 303 -8.22 -1.68 2.96
C ARG A 303 -8.31 -3.09 2.37
N TYR A 304 -7.59 -3.33 1.28
CA TYR A 304 -7.56 -4.59 0.55
C TYR A 304 -6.15 -5.15 0.55
N GLY A 305 -5.95 -6.29 1.21
CA GLY A 305 -4.66 -6.94 1.36
C GLY A 305 -4.30 -7.85 0.20
N ILE A 306 -3.07 -7.75 -0.28
CA ILE A 306 -2.45 -8.67 -1.26
C ILE A 306 -1.10 -9.11 -0.73
N SER A 307 -0.89 -10.41 -0.63
CA SER A 307 0.39 -10.97 -0.15
C SER A 307 1.20 -11.57 -1.29
N PHE A 308 2.48 -11.21 -1.32
CA PHE A 308 3.50 -11.79 -2.17
C PHE A 308 4.52 -12.53 -1.31
N MET A 309 4.87 -13.74 -1.72
CA MET A 309 5.93 -14.50 -1.10
C MET A 309 7.08 -14.64 -2.10
N LEU A 310 8.22 -14.04 -1.78
CA LEU A 310 9.44 -14.19 -2.55
C LEU A 310 10.07 -15.51 -2.14
N VAL A 311 9.80 -16.55 -2.91
CA VAL A 311 10.43 -17.87 -2.75
C VAL A 311 11.58 -17.99 -3.72
N ALA A 312 12.60 -18.75 -3.38
CA ALA A 312 13.64 -19.06 -4.34
C ALA A 312 12.99 -19.81 -5.52
N ASP A 313 13.34 -19.40 -6.74
CA ASP A 313 13.04 -20.23 -7.90
C ASP A 313 13.96 -21.45 -7.81
N LEU A 314 13.40 -22.51 -7.25
CA LEU A 314 14.14 -23.77 -7.09
C LEU A 314 14.36 -24.48 -8.43
N GLY A 315 13.79 -23.95 -9.53
CA GLY A 315 13.85 -24.58 -10.85
C GLY A 315 12.93 -25.79 -11.00
N TYR A 316 12.16 -26.10 -9.96
CA TYR A 316 11.14 -27.15 -9.98
C TYR A 316 9.87 -26.70 -9.24
N GLU A 317 8.78 -27.39 -9.52
CA GLU A 317 7.49 -27.26 -8.83
C GLU A 317 7.10 -28.60 -8.22
N GLU A 318 6.68 -28.61 -6.96
CA GLU A 318 6.03 -29.77 -6.36
C GLU A 318 4.53 -29.70 -6.67
N THR A 319 4.07 -30.53 -7.61
CA THR A 319 2.67 -30.52 -8.09
C THR A 319 1.74 -31.27 -7.16
N GLU A 320 2.25 -32.32 -6.52
CA GLU A 320 1.62 -33.10 -5.47
C GLU A 320 2.72 -33.59 -4.53
N ALA A 321 2.38 -34.06 -3.33
CA ALA A 321 3.36 -34.58 -2.37
C ALA A 321 4.27 -35.62 -2.98
N GLY A 322 5.57 -35.32 -3.07
CA GLY A 322 6.60 -36.18 -3.65
C GLY A 322 6.60 -36.23 -5.18
N LYS A 323 5.82 -35.39 -5.89
CA LYS A 323 5.85 -35.27 -7.35
C LYS A 323 6.40 -33.93 -7.76
N TYR A 324 7.52 -33.92 -8.45
CA TYR A 324 8.28 -32.74 -8.84
C TYR A 324 8.33 -32.59 -10.35
N LEU A 325 8.03 -31.37 -10.84
CA LEU A 325 8.13 -30.98 -12.24
C LEU A 325 9.34 -30.06 -12.39
N VAL A 326 10.41 -30.54 -13.04
CA VAL A 326 11.67 -29.82 -13.23
C VAL A 326 11.57 -28.93 -14.48
N LYS A 327 11.72 -27.63 -14.28
CA LYS A 327 11.56 -26.59 -15.32
C LYS A 327 12.89 -25.99 -15.79
N LYS A 328 13.96 -26.14 -14.99
CA LYS A 328 15.30 -25.60 -15.24
C LYS A 328 16.36 -26.51 -14.66
N GLU A 329 17.60 -26.32 -15.07
CA GLU A 329 18.78 -27.06 -14.60
C GLU A 329 18.91 -27.04 -13.08
N ASP A 330 18.72 -25.86 -12.47
CA ASP A 330 18.79 -25.69 -11.01
C ASP A 330 17.74 -26.55 -10.29
N GLY A 331 16.63 -26.87 -10.94
CA GLY A 331 15.60 -27.74 -10.37
C GLY A 331 16.09 -29.16 -10.15
N LEU A 332 16.80 -29.69 -11.11
CA LEU A 332 17.39 -31.02 -10.96
C LEU A 332 18.53 -31.04 -9.93
N ILE A 333 19.37 -29.99 -9.92
CA ILE A 333 20.49 -29.83 -8.96
C ILE A 333 19.94 -29.72 -7.53
N ASN A 334 18.93 -28.88 -7.33
CA ASN A 334 18.34 -28.65 -6.01
C ASN A 334 17.68 -29.94 -5.47
N LEU A 335 16.92 -30.65 -6.31
CA LEU A 335 16.33 -31.91 -5.90
C LEU A 335 17.40 -32.95 -5.59
N ALA A 336 18.47 -33.02 -6.38
CA ALA A 336 19.58 -33.96 -6.16
C ALA A 336 20.30 -33.72 -4.82
N SER A 337 20.29 -32.48 -4.33
CA SER A 337 20.90 -32.15 -3.03
C SER A 337 20.02 -32.49 -1.82
N GLU A 338 18.80 -33.01 -2.03
CA GLU A 338 17.83 -33.35 -0.99
C GLU A 338 17.78 -34.91 -0.78
N PRO A 339 18.55 -35.48 0.15
CA PRO A 339 18.61 -36.94 0.33
C PRO A 339 17.25 -37.57 0.62
N THR A 340 16.37 -36.87 1.33
CA THR A 340 15.02 -37.37 1.65
C THR A 340 14.13 -37.51 0.42
N VAL A 341 14.32 -36.66 -0.59
CA VAL A 341 13.65 -36.76 -1.88
C VAL A 341 14.23 -37.93 -2.69
N MET A 342 15.55 -38.00 -2.78
CA MET A 342 16.23 -38.99 -3.60
C MET A 342 16.04 -40.44 -3.11
N THR A 343 16.00 -40.66 -1.80
CA THR A 343 15.85 -42.00 -1.21
C THR A 343 14.40 -42.44 -0.97
N ASN A 344 13.42 -41.60 -1.31
CA ASN A 344 12.00 -41.93 -1.19
C ASN A 344 11.49 -42.62 -2.46
N ALA A 345 11.07 -43.89 -2.34
CA ALA A 345 10.55 -44.68 -3.46
C ALA A 345 9.24 -44.13 -4.08
N ALA A 346 8.51 -43.30 -3.36
CA ALA A 346 7.31 -42.63 -3.87
C ALA A 346 7.61 -41.35 -4.67
N THR A 347 8.84 -40.86 -4.65
CA THR A 347 9.26 -39.69 -5.40
C THR A 347 9.13 -39.88 -6.90
N VAL A 348 8.52 -38.92 -7.59
CA VAL A 348 8.48 -38.87 -9.05
C VAL A 348 9.04 -37.51 -9.48
N ILE A 349 10.12 -37.52 -10.26
CA ILE A 349 10.74 -36.34 -10.86
C ILE A 349 10.48 -36.41 -12.36
N THR A 350 9.74 -35.42 -12.88
CA THR A 350 9.40 -35.30 -14.31
C THR A 350 10.08 -34.08 -14.90
N LEU A 351 10.73 -34.21 -16.07
CA LEU A 351 11.28 -33.06 -16.78
C LEU A 351 10.19 -32.37 -17.61
N ASP A 352 10.10 -31.05 -17.49
CA ASP A 352 9.19 -30.19 -18.26
C ASP A 352 9.93 -29.43 -19.39
N ALA A 353 11.27 -29.37 -19.32
CA ALA A 353 12.12 -28.71 -20.29
C ALA A 353 13.38 -29.56 -20.58
N ASP A 354 13.98 -29.34 -21.74
CA ASP A 354 15.35 -29.77 -22.00
C ASP A 354 16.29 -29.01 -21.06
N LEU A 355 17.27 -29.68 -20.47
CA LEU A 355 18.21 -29.12 -19.51
C LEU A 355 19.61 -29.07 -20.15
N ASP A 356 20.18 -27.86 -20.30
CA ASP A 356 21.55 -27.66 -20.74
C ASP A 356 22.49 -27.41 -19.55
N MET A 357 23.13 -28.45 -19.09
CA MET A 357 24.04 -28.40 -17.95
C MET A 357 25.43 -27.83 -18.27
N SER A 358 25.70 -27.42 -19.52
CA SER A 358 27.03 -27.00 -19.96
C SER A 358 27.59 -25.77 -19.23
N THR A 359 26.70 -24.92 -18.68
CA THR A 359 27.07 -23.71 -17.90
C THR A 359 27.03 -23.94 -16.39
N LYS A 360 26.65 -25.14 -15.94
CA LYS A 360 26.55 -25.48 -14.52
C LYS A 360 27.86 -26.09 -14.01
N GLU A 361 28.01 -26.05 -12.69
CA GLU A 361 29.11 -26.78 -12.05
C GLU A 361 29.03 -28.30 -12.34
N ALA A 362 30.15 -28.98 -12.21
CA ALA A 362 30.18 -30.42 -12.41
C ALA A 362 29.20 -31.13 -11.47
N TRP A 363 28.43 -32.06 -12.05
CA TRP A 363 27.42 -32.81 -11.31
C TRP A 363 28.12 -33.75 -10.29
N VAL A 364 27.71 -33.58 -9.03
CA VAL A 364 28.10 -34.55 -7.96
C VAL A 364 27.12 -35.70 -7.98
N PRO A 365 27.58 -36.94 -8.22
CA PRO A 365 26.68 -38.08 -8.27
C PRO A 365 25.88 -38.28 -6.98
N VAL A 366 24.55 -38.43 -7.10
CA VAL A 366 23.68 -38.71 -5.96
C VAL A 366 23.99 -40.09 -5.41
N THR A 367 24.21 -40.21 -4.11
CA THR A 367 24.63 -41.47 -3.47
C THR A 367 23.66 -42.63 -3.72
N GLU A 368 22.36 -42.38 -3.56
CA GLU A 368 21.31 -43.41 -3.78
C GLU A 368 20.04 -42.75 -4.34
N PHE A 369 19.47 -43.36 -5.39
CA PHE A 369 18.18 -42.97 -5.94
C PHE A 369 17.20 -44.15 -5.90
N LYS A 370 15.98 -43.90 -5.36
CA LYS A 370 14.92 -44.91 -5.23
C LYS A 370 13.63 -44.55 -5.97
N GLY A 371 13.47 -43.29 -6.37
CA GLY A 371 12.27 -42.79 -7.01
C GLY A 371 12.13 -43.13 -8.49
N ILE A 372 11.33 -42.33 -9.19
CA ILE A 372 11.17 -42.40 -10.64
C ILE A 372 11.70 -41.08 -11.21
N LEU A 373 12.69 -41.15 -12.12
CA LEU A 373 13.09 -40.04 -12.99
C LEU A 373 12.46 -40.26 -14.36
N ASP A 374 11.47 -39.46 -14.71
CA ASP A 374 10.79 -39.49 -15.99
C ASP A 374 11.28 -38.30 -16.84
N GLY A 375 12.06 -38.59 -17.85
CA GLY A 375 12.53 -37.59 -18.81
C GLY A 375 11.42 -36.95 -19.63
N ASN A 376 10.22 -37.55 -19.71
CA ASN A 376 9.07 -37.02 -20.45
C ASN A 376 9.43 -36.63 -21.90
N GLY A 377 10.39 -37.35 -22.52
CA GLY A 377 10.91 -37.07 -23.85
C GLY A 377 11.82 -35.83 -23.92
N LYS A 378 12.29 -35.32 -22.78
CA LYS A 378 13.27 -34.23 -22.70
C LYS A 378 14.67 -34.76 -22.55
N THR A 379 15.66 -33.90 -22.80
CA THR A 379 17.06 -34.21 -22.84
C THR A 379 17.81 -33.50 -21.73
N ILE A 380 18.78 -34.16 -21.10
CA ILE A 380 19.81 -33.55 -20.27
C ILE A 380 21.12 -33.56 -21.10
N SER A 381 21.61 -32.41 -21.46
CA SER A 381 22.82 -32.23 -22.28
C SER A 381 23.90 -31.47 -21.52
N GLY A 382 25.14 -31.53 -22.01
CA GLY A 382 26.27 -30.76 -21.47
C GLY A 382 26.67 -31.12 -20.04
N LEU A 383 26.24 -32.28 -19.53
CA LEU A 383 26.54 -32.71 -18.17
C LEU A 383 28.02 -33.09 -18.01
N THR A 384 28.73 -32.40 -17.13
CA THR A 384 30.05 -32.74 -16.64
C THR A 384 29.89 -33.41 -15.27
N ILE A 385 30.51 -34.57 -15.06
CA ILE A 385 30.39 -35.33 -13.82
C ILE A 385 31.70 -35.25 -13.04
N GLU A 386 31.63 -34.84 -11.77
CA GLU A 386 32.76 -34.93 -10.86
C GLU A 386 32.84 -36.32 -10.27
N ALA A 387 33.67 -37.16 -10.88
CA ALA A 387 33.86 -38.51 -10.40
C ALA A 387 34.85 -38.57 -9.23
N THR A 388 34.44 -39.09 -8.10
CA THR A 388 35.33 -39.43 -7.00
C THR A 388 35.56 -40.95 -6.99
N GLY A 389 36.71 -41.38 -7.49
CA GLY A 389 37.02 -42.83 -7.57
C GLY A 389 36.47 -43.49 -8.83
N ASN A 390 35.83 -44.65 -8.68
CA ASN A 390 35.31 -45.45 -9.81
C ASN A 390 33.85 -45.15 -10.16
N ASP A 391 33.19 -44.26 -9.42
CA ASP A 391 31.77 -44.02 -9.55
C ASP A 391 31.53 -42.72 -10.37
N ALA A 392 31.02 -42.90 -11.59
CA ALA A 392 30.70 -41.79 -12.48
C ALA A 392 29.32 -42.01 -13.09
N GLY A 393 28.39 -41.11 -12.79
CA GLY A 393 27.01 -41.15 -13.30
C GLY A 393 26.11 -40.14 -12.60
N LEU A 394 24.84 -40.09 -12.98
CA LEU A 394 23.84 -39.32 -12.27
C LEU A 394 23.66 -39.76 -10.82
N PHE A 395 23.75 -41.09 -10.62
CA PHE A 395 23.61 -41.79 -9.34
C PHE A 395 24.75 -42.75 -9.12
N ILE A 396 25.28 -42.86 -7.91
CA ILE A 396 26.22 -43.89 -7.50
C ILE A 396 25.47 -45.21 -7.45
N THR A 397 24.31 -45.22 -6.80
CA THR A 397 23.43 -46.39 -6.72
C THR A 397 22.04 -46.02 -7.20
N ASN A 398 21.56 -46.67 -8.25
CA ASN A 398 20.21 -46.52 -8.74
C ASN A 398 19.36 -47.75 -8.36
N ASN A 399 18.49 -47.62 -7.37
CA ASN A 399 17.46 -48.55 -6.97
C ASN A 399 16.06 -48.12 -7.42
N GLY A 400 15.97 -47.04 -8.21
CA GLY A 400 14.76 -46.46 -8.77
C GLY A 400 14.58 -46.79 -10.26
N ILE A 401 13.74 -46.00 -10.92
CA ILE A 401 13.40 -46.14 -12.33
C ILE A 401 13.81 -44.87 -13.07
N ILE A 402 14.58 -45.00 -14.15
CA ILE A 402 14.84 -43.94 -15.13
C ILE A 402 14.11 -44.33 -16.42
N LYS A 403 13.29 -43.43 -16.96
CA LYS A 403 12.53 -43.70 -18.19
C LYS A 403 12.37 -42.42 -19.03
N ASN A 404 12.16 -42.62 -20.32
CA ASN A 404 11.84 -41.55 -21.28
C ASN A 404 12.85 -40.38 -21.28
N LEU A 405 14.10 -40.62 -20.96
CA LEU A 405 15.20 -39.67 -20.93
C LEU A 405 16.05 -39.78 -22.20
#